data_ce245496fb064135e9a28d9076bfad47
#
_entry.id   ce245496fb064135e9a28d9076bfad47
#
_cell.length_a   1.000
_cell.length_b   1.000
_cell.length_c   1.000
_cell.angle_alpha   90.00
_cell.angle_beta   90.00
_cell.angle_gamma   90.00
#
_symmetry.space_group_name_H-M   'P 1'
#
loop_
_entity.id
_entity.type
_entity.pdbx_description
1 polymer ?
#
loop_
_entity_poly.entity_id
_entity_poly.type
_entity_poly.pdbx_seq_one_letter_code
_entity_poly.pdbx_strand_id
1 'polypeptide(L)'
;MDKFLTGLFIVLLGVAAVVVAVTVRYRSEIRAVQEHIDSLGSQVTKTNCGPIEYSRTGTGYPILSIHGNGGGFDQGLSLAETYLGEGFQIIAPSRFGYLGSPLPAGAAPDQQADAYACLLDALGIQQVAIFTTSAGVTSSIQFALRYPGRLSAMVLHSPNAPGKVEVKLPPQPVFRAVLGSDFLYWLVGTNMISMFVPKELPLTDQMAADVRQAGLSVLPSSRRANGMVFDTYFGNHEINNYPLKQVKTPTLVISAVDDPAALHENARTLAERIPGARMVAIPDGGHLMLGHTEEVKLEITQFLQNNLNLLKNSQ
;
A
#
# COMPACT_ATOMS: atom_id res chain seq x y z
N MET A 1 -8.74 -4.44 58.35
CA MET A 1 -9.13 -4.49 56.92
C MET A 1 -9.00 -5.96 56.51
N ASP A 2 -10.04 -6.56 56.00
CA ASP A 2 -10.07 -7.99 55.68
C ASP A 2 -9.00 -8.29 54.56
N LYS A 3 -8.21 -9.33 54.76
CA LYS A 3 -7.15 -9.72 53.79
C LYS A 3 -7.70 -9.86 52.36
N PHE A 4 -8.95 -10.26 52.24
CA PHE A 4 -9.66 -10.33 50.95
C PHE A 4 -9.83 -8.94 50.30
N LEU A 5 -10.29 -7.95 51.07
CA LEU A 5 -10.47 -6.57 50.56
C LEU A 5 -9.15 -5.91 50.21
N THR A 6 -8.07 -6.19 50.96
CA THR A 6 -6.72 -5.72 50.62
C THR A 6 -6.22 -6.34 49.32
N GLY A 7 -6.40 -7.66 49.15
CA GLY A 7 -6.05 -8.34 47.91
C GLY A 7 -6.80 -7.81 46.68
N LEU A 8 -8.12 -7.65 46.81
CA LEU A 8 -8.94 -7.08 45.75
C LEU A 8 -8.50 -5.64 45.36
N PHE A 9 -8.19 -4.80 46.35
CA PHE A 9 -7.70 -3.45 46.12
C PHE A 9 -6.37 -3.42 45.35
N ILE A 10 -5.42 -4.29 45.71
CA ILE A 10 -4.14 -4.42 44.99
C ILE A 10 -4.36 -4.83 43.52
N VAL A 11 -5.25 -5.81 43.29
CA VAL A 11 -5.59 -6.23 41.93
C VAL A 11 -6.19 -5.08 41.11
N LEU A 12 -7.14 -4.34 41.69
CA LEU A 12 -7.77 -3.19 41.02
C LEU A 12 -6.76 -2.08 40.71
N LEU A 13 -5.82 -1.80 41.62
CA LEU A 13 -4.73 -0.86 41.35
C LEU A 13 -3.82 -1.34 40.24
N GLY A 14 -3.50 -2.63 40.19
CA GLY A 14 -2.71 -3.22 39.11
C GLY A 14 -3.41 -3.10 37.75
N VAL A 15 -4.70 -3.43 37.70
CA VAL A 15 -5.51 -3.25 36.48
C VAL A 15 -5.56 -1.79 36.06
N ALA A 16 -5.81 -0.88 36.98
CA ALA A 16 -5.83 0.56 36.69
C ALA A 16 -4.49 1.05 36.12
N ALA A 17 -3.37 0.62 36.69
CA ALA A 17 -2.04 0.97 36.20
C ALA A 17 -1.80 0.46 34.76
N VAL A 18 -2.21 -0.78 34.46
CA VAL A 18 -2.13 -1.35 33.11
C VAL A 18 -3.00 -0.54 32.13
N VAL A 19 -4.25 -0.23 32.49
CA VAL A 19 -5.14 0.57 31.64
C VAL A 19 -4.55 1.96 31.36
N VAL A 20 -3.99 2.61 32.37
CA VAL A 20 -3.31 3.90 32.19
C VAL A 20 -2.12 3.77 31.25
N ALA A 21 -1.25 2.78 31.46
CA ALA A 21 -0.06 2.57 30.62
C ALA A 21 -0.44 2.31 29.15
N VAL A 22 -1.43 1.43 28.90
CA VAL A 22 -1.95 1.13 27.58
C VAL A 22 -2.53 2.38 26.91
N THR A 23 -3.32 3.16 27.67
CA THR A 23 -3.95 4.40 27.16
C THR A 23 -2.91 5.45 26.78
N VAL A 24 -1.90 5.65 27.65
CA VAL A 24 -0.82 6.62 27.41
C VAL A 24 -0.03 6.21 26.15
N ARG A 25 0.33 4.95 26.07
CA ARG A 25 1.06 4.41 24.90
C ARG A 25 0.27 4.57 23.61
N TYR A 26 -0.99 4.16 23.59
CA TYR A 26 -1.88 4.34 22.44
C TYR A 26 -1.97 5.81 22.00
N ARG A 27 -2.23 6.73 22.97
CA ARG A 27 -2.35 8.16 22.65
C ARG A 27 -1.05 8.77 22.12
N SER A 28 0.09 8.31 22.60
CA SER A 28 1.40 8.74 22.10
C SER A 28 1.63 8.26 20.68
N GLU A 29 1.40 6.97 20.39
CA GLU A 29 1.64 6.39 19.07
C GLU A 29 0.66 6.94 18.01
N ILE A 30 -0.63 7.06 18.33
CA ILE A 30 -1.61 7.62 17.37
C ILE A 30 -1.34 9.10 17.06
N ARG A 31 -0.91 9.88 18.06
CA ARG A 31 -0.53 11.27 17.86
C ARG A 31 0.70 11.38 16.94
N ALA A 32 1.73 10.60 17.19
CA ALA A 32 2.94 10.60 16.35
C ALA A 32 2.62 10.25 14.90
N VAL A 33 1.74 9.25 14.65
CA VAL A 33 1.28 8.90 13.31
C VAL A 33 0.50 10.05 12.66
N GLN A 34 -0.41 10.70 13.39
CA GLN A 34 -1.17 11.84 12.85
C GLN A 34 -0.27 13.02 12.51
N GLU A 35 0.65 13.38 13.40
CA GLU A 35 1.62 14.46 13.18
C GLU A 35 2.50 14.16 11.95
N HIS A 36 2.90 12.90 11.77
CA HIS A 36 3.64 12.49 10.58
C HIS A 36 2.80 12.66 9.32
N ILE A 37 1.57 12.13 9.26
CA ILE A 37 0.67 12.27 8.10
C ILE A 37 0.43 13.73 7.75
N ASP A 38 0.15 14.57 8.76
CA ASP A 38 -0.11 16.00 8.57
C ASP A 38 1.14 16.73 8.02
N SER A 39 2.34 16.30 8.42
CA SER A 39 3.61 16.87 7.94
C SER A 39 3.89 16.59 6.46
N LEU A 40 3.30 15.56 5.89
CA LEU A 40 3.49 15.18 4.47
C LEU A 40 2.70 16.05 3.49
N GLY A 41 1.83 16.95 3.95
CA GLY A 41 1.23 18.02 3.16
C GLY A 41 0.30 17.52 2.05
N SER A 42 -0.69 16.66 2.35
CA SER A 42 -1.69 16.26 1.38
C SER A 42 -2.69 17.38 1.08
N GLN A 43 -3.32 17.28 -0.07
CA GLN A 43 -4.42 18.14 -0.48
C GLN A 43 -5.51 17.35 -1.20
N VAL A 44 -6.76 17.77 -1.03
CA VAL A 44 -7.89 17.23 -1.77
C VAL A 44 -8.19 18.14 -2.96
N THR A 45 -8.06 17.60 -4.18
CA THR A 45 -8.42 18.33 -5.38
C THR A 45 -9.77 17.84 -5.94
N LYS A 46 -10.56 18.77 -6.46
CA LYS A 46 -11.78 18.45 -7.19
C LYS A 46 -11.42 18.17 -8.65
N THR A 47 -11.76 16.99 -9.13
CA THR A 47 -11.59 16.59 -10.52
C THR A 47 -12.93 16.32 -11.18
N ASN A 48 -12.96 16.11 -12.48
CA ASN A 48 -14.17 15.70 -13.21
C ASN A 48 -14.66 14.29 -12.80
N CYS A 49 -13.79 13.48 -12.15
CA CYS A 49 -14.13 12.17 -11.61
C CYS A 49 -14.46 12.19 -10.11
N GLY A 50 -14.62 13.37 -9.51
CA GLY A 50 -14.82 13.55 -8.07
C GLY A 50 -13.57 14.02 -7.32
N PRO A 51 -13.68 14.21 -6.01
CA PRO A 51 -12.56 14.64 -5.19
C PRO A 51 -11.58 13.48 -4.98
N ILE A 52 -10.29 13.81 -5.05
CA ILE A 52 -9.19 12.87 -4.75
C ILE A 52 -8.13 13.58 -3.90
N GLU A 53 -7.73 12.92 -2.82
CA GLU A 53 -6.62 13.35 -2.00
C GLU A 53 -5.31 12.84 -2.59
N TYR A 54 -4.28 13.68 -2.58
CA TYR A 54 -2.92 13.31 -2.97
C TYR A 54 -1.89 14.18 -2.27
N SER A 55 -0.65 13.72 -2.25
CA SER A 55 0.51 14.55 -1.97
C SER A 55 1.50 14.49 -3.13
N ARG A 56 2.35 15.51 -3.24
CA ARG A 56 3.34 15.64 -4.30
C ARG A 56 4.67 16.11 -3.74
N THR A 57 5.75 15.43 -4.12
CA THR A 57 7.11 15.78 -3.71
C THR A 57 8.12 15.56 -4.84
N GLY A 58 9.31 16.13 -4.70
CA GLY A 58 10.38 15.97 -5.68
C GLY A 58 10.17 16.73 -6.99
N THR A 59 11.13 16.61 -7.89
CA THR A 59 11.14 17.21 -9.22
C THR A 59 11.68 16.21 -10.24
N GLY A 60 11.33 16.36 -11.51
CA GLY A 60 11.77 15.46 -12.58
C GLY A 60 10.64 14.70 -13.22
N TYR A 61 10.92 13.46 -13.66
CA TYR A 61 9.92 12.65 -14.35
C TYR A 61 8.76 12.26 -13.42
N PRO A 62 7.49 12.47 -13.80
CA PRO A 62 6.36 12.19 -12.92
C PRO A 62 6.10 10.71 -12.74
N ILE A 63 6.04 10.27 -11.47
CA ILE A 63 5.67 8.92 -11.08
C ILE A 63 4.40 8.97 -10.23
N LEU A 64 3.39 8.22 -10.65
CA LEU A 64 2.21 7.96 -9.84
C LEU A 64 2.51 6.80 -8.90
N SER A 65 2.69 7.09 -7.60
CA SER A 65 2.99 6.10 -6.56
C SER A 65 1.70 5.66 -5.87
N ILE A 66 1.26 4.43 -6.16
CA ILE A 66 -0.04 3.91 -5.76
C ILE A 66 0.14 2.90 -4.63
N HIS A 67 -0.47 3.21 -3.48
CA HIS A 67 -0.39 2.40 -2.27
C HIS A 67 -1.17 1.08 -2.34
N GLY A 68 -0.83 0.15 -1.45
CA GLY A 68 -1.52 -1.12 -1.24
C GLY A 68 -2.72 -1.05 -0.30
N ASN A 69 -3.18 -2.20 0.18
CA ASN A 69 -4.22 -2.27 1.21
C ASN A 69 -3.69 -1.70 2.54
N GLY A 70 -4.51 -0.91 3.22
CA GLY A 70 -4.14 -0.23 4.47
C GLY A 70 -3.35 1.06 4.30
N GLY A 71 -2.99 1.43 3.06
CA GLY A 71 -2.21 2.64 2.78
C GLY A 71 -3.04 3.92 2.62
N GLY A 72 -2.46 4.86 1.90
CA GLY A 72 -2.94 6.17 1.54
C GLY A 72 -1.83 6.91 0.81
N PHE A 73 -1.97 8.22 0.59
CA PHE A 73 -0.90 9.01 -0.01
C PHE A 73 0.41 8.92 0.76
N ASP A 74 0.34 8.81 2.08
CA ASP A 74 1.48 8.65 3.00
C ASP A 74 2.27 7.37 2.72
N GLN A 75 1.61 6.23 2.56
CA GLN A 75 2.29 4.99 2.16
C GLN A 75 2.87 5.11 0.74
N GLY A 76 2.14 5.74 -0.19
CA GLY A 76 2.65 5.98 -1.54
C GLY A 76 3.94 6.79 -1.55
N LEU A 77 4.04 7.84 -0.72
CA LEU A 77 5.26 8.62 -0.55
C LEU A 77 6.39 7.80 0.09
N SER A 78 6.09 7.09 1.19
CA SER A 78 7.10 6.27 1.90
C SER A 78 7.70 5.18 1.02
N LEU A 79 6.87 4.49 0.24
CA LEU A 79 7.34 3.47 -0.71
C LEU A 79 8.18 4.07 -1.83
N ALA A 80 7.79 5.26 -2.34
CA ALA A 80 8.60 5.96 -3.34
C ALA A 80 9.96 6.39 -2.77
N GLU A 81 10.00 6.91 -1.55
CA GLU A 81 11.24 7.26 -0.86
C GLU A 81 12.15 6.04 -0.67
N THR A 82 11.57 4.89 -0.31
CA THR A 82 12.29 3.65 -0.08
C THR A 82 12.91 3.09 -1.37
N TYR A 83 12.12 3.04 -2.45
CA TYR A 83 12.46 2.25 -3.65
C TYR A 83 12.79 3.06 -4.89
N LEU A 84 12.49 4.37 -4.91
CA LEU A 84 12.82 5.22 -6.04
C LEU A 84 14.03 6.10 -5.70
N GLY A 85 14.87 6.34 -6.69
CA GLY A 85 16.00 7.25 -6.57
C GLY A 85 15.59 8.71 -6.79
N GLU A 86 16.58 9.59 -6.94
CA GLU A 86 16.39 10.98 -7.29
C GLU A 86 15.97 11.16 -8.75
N GLY A 87 15.48 12.36 -9.10
CA GLY A 87 15.11 12.71 -10.48
C GLY A 87 13.65 12.41 -10.82
N PHE A 88 12.85 12.10 -9.83
CA PHE A 88 11.42 11.85 -9.99
C PHE A 88 10.55 12.86 -9.22
N GLN A 89 9.45 13.25 -9.85
CA GLN A 89 8.34 13.92 -9.17
C GLN A 89 7.33 12.84 -8.76
N ILE A 90 7.15 12.65 -7.47
CA ILE A 90 6.22 11.66 -6.94
C ILE A 90 4.84 12.29 -6.77
N ILE A 91 3.82 11.67 -7.34
CA ILE A 91 2.41 11.96 -7.11
C ILE A 91 1.81 10.74 -6.40
N ALA A 92 1.46 10.88 -5.14
CA ALA A 92 0.92 9.80 -4.33
C ALA A 92 -0.56 10.07 -3.99
N PRO A 93 -1.52 9.47 -4.71
CA PRO A 93 -2.93 9.60 -4.39
C PRO A 93 -3.34 8.66 -3.25
N SER A 94 -4.32 9.08 -2.44
CA SER A 94 -5.14 8.16 -1.66
C SER A 94 -6.19 7.54 -2.56
N ARG A 95 -6.25 6.21 -2.62
CA ARG A 95 -7.26 5.48 -3.39
C ARG A 95 -8.65 5.65 -2.78
N PHE A 96 -9.68 5.23 -3.49
CA PHE A 96 -11.07 5.31 -3.03
C PHE A 96 -11.27 4.68 -1.65
N GLY A 97 -11.89 5.44 -0.73
CA GLY A 97 -12.17 5.01 0.63
C GLY A 97 -10.99 5.09 1.61
N TYR A 98 -9.86 5.67 1.18
CA TYR A 98 -8.69 5.90 2.01
C TYR A 98 -8.51 7.39 2.31
N LEU A 99 -8.28 7.70 3.59
CA LEU A 99 -7.98 9.04 4.11
C LEU A 99 -9.00 10.10 3.61
N GLY A 100 -8.56 11.07 2.82
CA GLY A 100 -9.40 12.15 2.29
C GLY A 100 -10.10 11.85 0.97
N SER A 101 -9.87 10.66 0.36
CA SER A 101 -10.56 10.23 -0.85
C SER A 101 -11.84 9.45 -0.52
N PRO A 102 -13.03 9.89 -0.93
CA PRO A 102 -14.26 9.15 -0.67
C PRO A 102 -14.33 7.82 -1.44
N LEU A 103 -15.12 6.88 -0.95
CA LEU A 103 -15.49 5.68 -1.69
C LEU A 103 -16.82 5.96 -2.43
N PRO A 104 -16.82 6.06 -3.78
CA PRO A 104 -18.04 6.27 -4.54
C PRO A 104 -19.00 5.09 -4.43
N ALA A 105 -20.30 5.34 -4.60
CA ALA A 105 -21.27 4.26 -4.76
C ALA A 105 -20.96 3.47 -6.04
N GLY A 106 -20.90 2.14 -5.93
CA GLY A 106 -20.54 1.27 -7.05
C GLY A 106 -19.07 1.35 -7.47
N ALA A 107 -18.17 1.78 -6.54
CA ALA A 107 -16.74 1.86 -6.82
C ALA A 107 -16.20 0.55 -7.44
N ALA A 108 -15.35 0.71 -8.45
CA ALA A 108 -14.66 -0.38 -9.13
C ALA A 108 -13.22 0.04 -9.50
N PRO A 109 -12.31 -0.91 -9.75
CA PRO A 109 -10.92 -0.58 -10.07
C PRO A 109 -10.73 0.23 -11.36
N ASP A 110 -11.61 0.08 -12.33
CA ASP A 110 -11.61 0.87 -13.57
C ASP A 110 -12.00 2.35 -13.32
N GLN A 111 -12.97 2.59 -12.45
CA GLN A 111 -13.31 3.95 -12.00
C GLN A 111 -12.16 4.59 -11.20
N GLN A 112 -11.42 3.77 -10.42
CA GLN A 112 -10.23 4.25 -9.74
C GLN A 112 -9.13 4.65 -10.74
N ALA A 113 -8.98 3.93 -11.84
CA ALA A 113 -8.08 4.29 -12.93
C ALA A 113 -8.52 5.58 -13.63
N ASP A 114 -9.83 5.78 -13.84
CA ASP A 114 -10.38 7.04 -14.36
C ASP A 114 -10.08 8.21 -13.42
N ALA A 115 -10.20 8.01 -12.11
CA ALA A 115 -9.86 9.03 -11.12
C ALA A 115 -8.38 9.43 -11.16
N TYR A 116 -7.46 8.49 -11.44
CA TYR A 116 -6.05 8.83 -11.66
C TYR A 116 -5.86 9.67 -12.92
N ALA A 117 -6.52 9.32 -14.03
CA ALA A 117 -6.47 10.14 -15.25
C ALA A 117 -6.98 11.55 -14.99
N CYS A 118 -8.11 11.69 -14.31
CA CYS A 118 -8.68 12.99 -13.93
C CYS A 118 -7.75 13.79 -12.99
N LEU A 119 -7.04 13.12 -12.07
CA LEU A 119 -6.03 13.77 -11.24
C LEU A 119 -4.88 14.31 -12.08
N LEU A 120 -4.33 13.49 -12.98
CA LEU A 120 -3.25 13.90 -13.88
C LEU A 120 -3.66 15.07 -14.77
N ASP A 121 -4.90 15.09 -15.28
CA ASP A 121 -5.44 16.19 -16.06
C ASP A 121 -5.52 17.49 -15.23
N ALA A 122 -6.01 17.40 -13.98
CA ALA A 122 -6.05 18.53 -13.06
C ALA A 122 -4.67 19.09 -12.71
N LEU A 123 -3.63 18.25 -12.79
CA LEU A 123 -2.23 18.62 -12.56
C LEU A 123 -1.48 19.05 -13.83
N GLY A 124 -2.12 18.96 -15.00
CA GLY A 124 -1.49 19.27 -16.30
C GLY A 124 -0.42 18.24 -16.72
N ILE A 125 -0.48 17.01 -16.18
CA ILE A 125 0.51 15.96 -16.43
C ILE A 125 -0.01 15.04 -17.54
N GLN A 126 0.70 15.01 -18.68
CA GLN A 126 0.28 14.25 -19.86
C GLN A 126 0.66 12.77 -19.78
N GLN A 127 1.80 12.43 -19.19
CA GLN A 127 2.32 11.08 -19.12
C GLN A 127 3.05 10.84 -17.80
N VAL A 128 2.94 9.62 -17.26
CA VAL A 128 3.59 9.19 -16.02
C VAL A 128 4.20 7.81 -16.16
N ALA A 129 5.10 7.44 -15.25
CA ALA A 129 5.30 6.05 -14.90
C ALA A 129 4.46 5.72 -13.65
N ILE A 130 4.12 4.45 -13.45
CA ILE A 130 3.46 3.97 -12.23
C ILE A 130 4.45 3.12 -11.43
N PHE A 131 4.53 3.43 -10.14
CA PHE A 131 5.04 2.54 -9.11
C PHE A 131 3.89 2.16 -8.19
N THR A 132 3.61 0.86 -8.06
CA THR A 132 2.45 0.39 -7.29
C THR A 132 2.76 -0.87 -6.51
N THR A 133 2.09 -1.05 -5.36
CA THR A 133 2.27 -2.22 -4.51
C THR A 133 0.94 -2.92 -4.23
N SER A 134 1.01 -4.25 -4.09
CA SER A 134 -0.07 -5.10 -3.54
C SER A 134 -1.44 -4.83 -4.19
N ALA A 135 -2.45 -4.48 -3.42
CA ALA A 135 -3.82 -4.19 -3.89
C ALA A 135 -3.91 -3.01 -4.89
N GLY A 136 -2.94 -2.08 -4.87
CA GLY A 136 -2.88 -0.98 -5.83
C GLY A 136 -2.71 -1.43 -7.28
N VAL A 137 -2.15 -2.61 -7.49
CA VAL A 137 -1.91 -3.20 -8.81
C VAL A 137 -3.20 -3.37 -9.62
N THR A 138 -4.31 -3.69 -8.96
CA THR A 138 -5.61 -3.90 -9.60
C THR A 138 -6.05 -2.67 -10.41
N SER A 139 -6.01 -1.48 -9.80
CA SER A 139 -6.35 -0.23 -10.49
C SER A 139 -5.24 0.27 -11.42
N SER A 140 -3.98 -0.07 -11.15
CA SER A 140 -2.85 0.29 -12.01
C SER A 140 -2.89 -0.44 -13.36
N ILE A 141 -3.27 -1.72 -13.37
CA ILE A 141 -3.47 -2.48 -14.61
C ILE A 141 -4.68 -1.93 -15.38
N GLN A 142 -5.76 -1.55 -14.70
CA GLN A 142 -6.88 -0.86 -15.35
C GLN A 142 -6.44 0.46 -16.00
N PHE A 143 -5.56 1.22 -15.35
CA PHE A 143 -5.00 2.42 -15.95
C PHE A 143 -4.19 2.10 -17.22
N ALA A 144 -3.34 1.06 -17.18
CA ALA A 144 -2.56 0.63 -18.35
C ALA A 144 -3.45 0.18 -19.54
N LEU A 145 -4.58 -0.46 -19.25
CA LEU A 145 -5.53 -0.92 -20.26
C LEU A 145 -6.34 0.23 -20.87
N ARG A 146 -6.78 1.19 -20.06
CA ARG A 146 -7.70 2.27 -20.46
C ARG A 146 -6.95 3.49 -21.00
N TYR A 147 -5.74 3.75 -20.49
CA TYR A 147 -4.95 4.95 -20.79
C TYR A 147 -3.52 4.62 -21.25
N PRO A 148 -3.33 3.71 -22.23
CA PRO A 148 -1.98 3.26 -22.63
C PRO A 148 -1.08 4.40 -23.11
N GLY A 149 -1.64 5.46 -23.70
CA GLY A 149 -0.90 6.65 -24.12
C GLY A 149 -0.44 7.56 -22.98
N ARG A 150 -0.96 7.36 -21.76
CA ARG A 150 -0.62 8.15 -20.56
C ARG A 150 0.41 7.47 -19.67
N LEU A 151 0.82 6.24 -20.01
CA LEU A 151 1.67 5.38 -19.17
C LEU A 151 2.94 4.96 -19.93
N SER A 152 4.10 5.39 -19.45
CA SER A 152 5.40 5.09 -20.07
C SER A 152 6.05 3.82 -19.54
N ALA A 153 5.88 3.52 -18.26
CA ALA A 153 6.39 2.32 -17.61
C ALA A 153 5.56 1.99 -16.37
N MET A 154 5.54 0.72 -15.96
CA MET A 154 4.81 0.26 -14.78
C MET A 154 5.65 -0.71 -13.95
N VAL A 155 5.79 -0.44 -12.65
CA VAL A 155 6.44 -1.30 -11.67
C VAL A 155 5.39 -1.85 -10.72
N LEU A 156 5.29 -3.18 -10.65
CA LEU A 156 4.35 -3.94 -9.83
C LEU A 156 5.15 -4.64 -8.71
N HIS A 157 5.12 -4.06 -7.52
CA HIS A 157 5.83 -4.54 -6.33
C HIS A 157 4.91 -5.39 -5.47
N SER A 158 5.29 -6.62 -5.10
CA SER A 158 4.45 -7.58 -4.35
C SER A 158 2.99 -7.58 -4.85
N PRO A 159 2.75 -7.83 -6.14
CA PRO A 159 1.49 -7.48 -6.78
C PRO A 159 0.33 -8.34 -6.30
N ASN A 160 -0.85 -7.75 -6.07
CA ASN A 160 -2.07 -8.50 -6.25
C ASN A 160 -2.12 -9.01 -7.70
N ALA A 161 -2.28 -10.31 -7.86
CA ALA A 161 -2.18 -10.99 -9.15
C ALA A 161 -3.33 -11.98 -9.33
N PRO A 162 -3.65 -12.39 -10.59
CA PRO A 162 -4.71 -13.37 -10.83
C PRO A 162 -4.41 -14.70 -10.13
N GLY A 163 -5.39 -15.20 -9.40
CA GLY A 163 -5.26 -16.46 -8.69
C GLY A 163 -6.41 -16.71 -7.71
N LYS A 164 -6.39 -17.84 -7.05
CA LYS A 164 -7.33 -18.13 -5.98
C LYS A 164 -6.85 -17.44 -4.70
N VAL A 165 -7.78 -16.79 -3.98
CA VAL A 165 -7.51 -16.28 -2.64
C VAL A 165 -7.63 -17.46 -1.68
N GLU A 166 -6.50 -17.95 -1.18
CA GLU A 166 -6.47 -19.06 -0.21
C GLU A 166 -6.60 -18.58 1.24
N VAL A 167 -6.50 -17.27 1.47
CA VAL A 167 -6.60 -16.67 2.81
C VAL A 167 -8.05 -16.71 3.27
N LYS A 168 -8.30 -17.37 4.41
CA LYS A 168 -9.59 -17.37 5.06
C LYS A 168 -9.87 -15.99 5.68
N LEU A 169 -10.65 -15.18 4.98
CA LEU A 169 -11.00 -13.84 5.44
C LEU A 169 -11.94 -13.91 6.66
N PRO A 170 -11.78 -12.99 7.63
CA PRO A 170 -12.74 -12.85 8.72
C PRO A 170 -14.09 -12.37 8.16
N PRO A 171 -15.21 -12.59 8.89
CA PRO A 171 -16.49 -12.01 8.49
C PRO A 171 -16.39 -10.49 8.31
N GLN A 172 -16.89 -9.95 7.19
CA GLN A 172 -16.77 -8.53 6.86
C GLN A 172 -17.23 -7.58 7.99
N PRO A 173 -18.32 -7.84 8.76
CA PRO A 173 -18.72 -6.98 9.87
C PRO A 173 -17.66 -6.92 10.99
N VAL A 174 -17.00 -8.05 11.27
CA VAL A 174 -15.92 -8.11 12.29
C VAL A 174 -14.70 -7.33 11.81
N PHE A 175 -14.29 -7.54 10.56
CA PHE A 175 -13.19 -6.81 9.95
C PHE A 175 -13.45 -5.30 9.97
N ARG A 176 -14.66 -4.88 9.55
CA ARG A 176 -15.07 -3.47 9.58
C ARG A 176 -15.09 -2.90 11.01
N ALA A 177 -15.52 -3.65 12.01
CA ALA A 177 -15.52 -3.19 13.39
C ALA A 177 -14.11 -2.95 13.95
N VAL A 178 -13.18 -3.85 13.64
CA VAL A 178 -11.77 -3.69 14.06
C VAL A 178 -11.15 -2.47 13.38
N LEU A 179 -11.31 -2.33 12.06
CA LEU A 179 -10.77 -1.20 11.30
C LEU A 179 -11.43 0.14 11.64
N GLY A 180 -12.72 0.13 11.99
CA GLY A 180 -13.48 1.33 12.34
C GLY A 180 -13.09 1.95 13.69
N SER A 181 -12.26 1.26 14.49
CA SER A 181 -11.75 1.74 15.77
C SER A 181 -10.24 1.74 15.78
N ASP A 182 -9.64 2.93 15.77
CA ASP A 182 -8.18 3.09 15.83
C ASP A 182 -7.57 2.40 17.06
N PHE A 183 -8.28 2.41 18.19
CA PHE A 183 -7.83 1.72 19.39
C PHE A 183 -7.86 0.19 19.25
N LEU A 184 -8.93 -0.38 18.69
CA LEU A 184 -9.00 -1.83 18.46
C LEU A 184 -7.96 -2.26 17.43
N TYR A 185 -7.80 -1.51 16.34
CA TYR A 185 -6.76 -1.80 15.37
C TYR A 185 -5.36 -1.72 15.99
N TRP A 186 -5.08 -0.68 16.77
CA TRP A 186 -3.80 -0.54 17.46
C TRP A 186 -3.53 -1.73 18.41
N LEU A 187 -4.55 -2.18 19.13
CA LEU A 187 -4.41 -3.25 20.12
C LEU A 187 -4.17 -4.63 19.48
N VAL A 188 -4.89 -4.95 18.41
CA VAL A 188 -4.87 -6.29 17.79
C VAL A 188 -4.43 -6.26 16.33
N GLY A 189 -4.79 -5.23 15.57
CA GLY A 189 -4.59 -5.15 14.13
C GLY A 189 -3.14 -4.88 13.74
N THR A 190 -2.38 -4.13 14.55
CA THR A 190 -0.96 -3.90 14.29
C THR A 190 -0.15 -5.20 14.23
N ASN A 191 -0.59 -6.23 14.93
CA ASN A 191 0.03 -7.56 14.88
C ASN A 191 -0.41 -8.38 13.65
N MET A 192 -1.50 -7.97 12.96
CA MET A 192 -1.95 -8.67 11.75
C MET A 192 -0.93 -8.53 10.60
N ILE A 193 -0.08 -7.52 10.63
CA ILE A 193 0.98 -7.36 9.64
C ILE A 193 1.97 -8.54 9.62
N SER A 194 2.11 -9.25 10.74
CA SER A 194 2.95 -10.45 10.80
C SER A 194 2.48 -11.56 9.86
N MET A 195 1.21 -11.56 9.43
CA MET A 195 0.71 -12.51 8.42
C MET A 195 1.29 -12.27 7.01
N PHE A 196 1.92 -11.13 6.78
CA PHE A 196 2.62 -10.78 5.55
C PHE A 196 4.11 -11.19 5.57
N VAL A 197 4.56 -11.79 6.68
CA VAL A 197 5.93 -12.23 6.90
C VAL A 197 5.93 -13.76 7.04
N PRO A 198 6.83 -14.48 6.34
CA PRO A 198 6.96 -15.92 6.50
C PRO A 198 7.35 -16.27 7.94
N LYS A 199 6.74 -17.31 8.49
CA LYS A 199 6.97 -17.74 9.88
C LYS A 199 8.40 -18.21 10.14
N GLU A 200 9.02 -18.74 9.09
CA GLU A 200 10.37 -19.32 9.11
C GLU A 200 11.46 -18.28 8.89
N LEU A 201 11.09 -17.03 8.51
CA LEU A 201 12.05 -15.97 8.26
C LEU A 201 12.68 -15.49 9.60
N PRO A 202 13.99 -15.61 9.78
CA PRO A 202 14.66 -15.09 10.98
C PRO A 202 14.71 -13.56 10.90
N LEU A 203 13.93 -12.89 11.74
CA LEU A 203 13.89 -11.42 11.77
C LEU A 203 15.07 -10.87 12.56
N THR A 204 15.80 -9.95 11.96
CA THR A 204 16.71 -9.06 12.68
C THR A 204 15.90 -8.00 13.47
N ASP A 205 16.54 -7.31 14.42
CA ASP A 205 15.89 -6.21 15.16
C ASP A 205 15.34 -5.14 14.22
N GLN A 206 16.07 -4.83 13.14
CA GLN A 206 15.61 -3.86 12.13
C GLN A 206 14.38 -4.37 11.39
N MET A 207 14.38 -5.61 10.90
CA MET A 207 13.21 -6.20 10.22
C MET A 207 11.99 -6.24 11.15
N ALA A 208 12.17 -6.55 12.42
CA ALA A 208 11.08 -6.53 13.40
C ALA A 208 10.53 -5.11 13.61
N ALA A 209 11.41 -4.11 13.62
CA ALA A 209 11.01 -2.70 13.67
C ALA A 209 10.24 -2.28 12.40
N ASP A 210 10.69 -2.71 11.22
CA ASP A 210 10.02 -2.42 9.93
C ASP A 210 8.63 -3.05 9.86
N VAL A 211 8.48 -4.30 10.32
CA VAL A 211 7.17 -4.98 10.44
C VAL A 211 6.24 -4.20 11.37
N ARG A 212 6.75 -3.77 12.53
CA ARG A 212 5.97 -2.97 13.48
C ARG A 212 5.55 -1.64 12.86
N GLN A 213 6.47 -0.95 12.20
CA GLN A 213 6.21 0.33 11.53
C GLN A 213 5.16 0.18 10.43
N ALA A 214 5.25 -0.88 9.63
CA ALA A 214 4.24 -1.20 8.63
C ALA A 214 2.85 -1.42 9.25
N GLY A 215 2.78 -2.08 10.43
CA GLY A 215 1.52 -2.21 11.17
C GLY A 215 0.97 -0.88 11.68
N LEU A 216 1.82 0.00 12.21
CA LEU A 216 1.43 1.32 12.69
C LEU A 216 1.02 2.27 11.56
N SER A 217 1.60 2.14 10.37
CA SER A 217 1.31 3.01 9.21
C SER A 217 -0.13 2.89 8.70
N VAL A 218 -0.86 1.84 9.08
CA VAL A 218 -2.30 1.71 8.77
C VAL A 218 -3.17 2.64 9.64
N LEU A 219 -2.63 3.16 10.74
CA LEU A 219 -3.36 4.16 11.56
C LEU A 219 -3.38 5.53 10.84
N PRO A 220 -4.43 6.32 11.04
CA PRO A 220 -5.70 5.96 11.68
C PRO A 220 -6.52 5.01 10.79
N SER A 221 -6.75 3.79 11.26
CA SER A 221 -7.45 2.74 10.51
C SER A 221 -8.90 3.10 10.19
N SER A 222 -9.54 3.87 11.07
CA SER A 222 -10.91 4.36 10.87
C SER A 222 -11.06 5.19 9.59
N ARG A 223 -10.04 5.95 9.19
CA ARG A 223 -10.02 6.74 7.96
C ARG A 223 -9.66 5.93 6.72
N ARG A 224 -9.29 4.66 6.86
CA ARG A 224 -8.90 3.73 5.77
C ARG A 224 -9.86 2.56 5.64
N ALA A 225 -10.75 2.38 6.61
CA ALA A 225 -11.61 1.21 6.75
C ALA A 225 -12.47 0.92 5.51
N ASN A 226 -13.04 1.95 4.88
CA ASN A 226 -13.88 1.78 3.68
C ASN A 226 -13.06 1.24 2.50
N GLY A 227 -11.87 1.79 2.25
CA GLY A 227 -10.98 1.34 1.20
C GLY A 227 -10.46 -0.08 1.46
N MET A 228 -10.05 -0.38 2.70
CA MET A 228 -9.57 -1.71 3.10
C MET A 228 -10.65 -2.78 2.92
N VAL A 229 -11.89 -2.48 3.29
CA VAL A 229 -13.03 -3.38 3.09
C VAL A 229 -13.32 -3.56 1.60
N PHE A 230 -13.29 -2.47 0.82
CA PHE A 230 -13.47 -2.53 -0.62
C PHE A 230 -12.40 -3.42 -1.29
N ASP A 231 -11.13 -3.18 -1.01
CA ASP A 231 -10.04 -3.99 -1.57
C ASP A 231 -10.16 -5.46 -1.19
N THR A 232 -10.39 -5.74 0.10
CA THR A 232 -10.34 -7.10 0.63
C THR A 232 -11.49 -7.98 0.12
N TYR A 233 -12.71 -7.42 0.03
CA TYR A 233 -13.90 -8.22 -0.26
C TYR A 233 -14.44 -8.06 -1.70
N PHE A 234 -13.98 -7.03 -2.44
CA PHE A 234 -14.51 -6.72 -3.77
C PHE A 234 -13.42 -6.46 -4.80
N GLY A 235 -12.63 -5.42 -4.64
CA GLY A 235 -11.76 -4.89 -5.69
C GLY A 235 -10.64 -5.82 -6.12
N ASN A 236 -10.01 -6.54 -5.19
CA ASN A 236 -8.85 -7.38 -5.50
C ASN A 236 -9.16 -8.54 -6.44
N HIS A 237 -10.38 -9.07 -6.41
CA HIS A 237 -10.79 -10.21 -7.23
C HIS A 237 -10.97 -9.86 -8.71
N GLU A 238 -11.24 -8.60 -9.03
CA GLU A 238 -11.46 -8.13 -10.39
C GLU A 238 -10.29 -8.42 -11.33
N ILE A 239 -9.06 -8.47 -10.81
CA ILE A 239 -7.85 -8.74 -11.59
C ILE A 239 -7.89 -10.10 -12.31
N ASN A 240 -8.68 -11.06 -11.81
CA ASN A 240 -8.85 -12.36 -12.46
C ASN A 240 -9.46 -12.27 -13.88
N ASN A 241 -10.26 -11.22 -14.10
CA ASN A 241 -11.01 -11.00 -15.34
C ASN A 241 -10.28 -10.11 -16.35
N TYR A 242 -9.09 -9.58 -16.02
CA TYR A 242 -8.42 -8.59 -16.84
C TYR A 242 -7.79 -9.20 -18.09
N PRO A 243 -7.93 -8.52 -19.27
CA PRO A 243 -7.31 -8.91 -20.51
C PRO A 243 -5.81 -8.55 -20.55
N LEU A 244 -5.01 -9.14 -19.65
CA LEU A 244 -3.60 -8.82 -19.42
C LEU A 244 -2.74 -8.82 -20.68
N LYS A 245 -3.09 -9.65 -21.70
CA LYS A 245 -2.44 -9.68 -23.02
C LYS A 245 -2.56 -8.36 -23.79
N GLN A 246 -3.47 -7.47 -23.40
CA GLN A 246 -3.66 -6.15 -24.03
C GLN A 246 -2.82 -5.04 -23.38
N VAL A 247 -2.18 -5.31 -22.26
CA VAL A 247 -1.23 -4.37 -21.62
C VAL A 247 -0.01 -4.23 -22.53
N LYS A 248 0.25 -3.00 -22.99
CA LYS A 248 1.35 -2.67 -23.93
C LYS A 248 2.51 -1.95 -23.25
N THR A 249 2.28 -1.46 -22.04
CA THR A 249 3.26 -0.69 -21.28
C THR A 249 4.39 -1.58 -20.81
N PRO A 250 5.66 -1.16 -20.96
CA PRO A 250 6.78 -1.85 -20.32
C PRO A 250 6.50 -2.07 -18.83
N THR A 251 6.56 -3.32 -18.40
CA THR A 251 6.15 -3.72 -17.06
C THR A 251 7.26 -4.50 -16.36
N LEU A 252 7.56 -4.09 -15.11
CA LEU A 252 8.41 -4.83 -14.18
C LEU A 252 7.53 -5.42 -13.08
N VAL A 253 7.65 -6.71 -12.85
CA VAL A 253 6.98 -7.42 -11.74
C VAL A 253 8.06 -7.86 -10.75
N ILE A 254 7.93 -7.50 -9.48
CA ILE A 254 8.85 -7.90 -8.41
C ILE A 254 8.06 -8.60 -7.32
N SER A 255 8.48 -9.80 -6.93
CA SER A 255 7.80 -10.60 -5.91
C SER A 255 8.79 -11.46 -5.12
N ALA A 256 8.63 -11.55 -3.81
CA ALA A 256 9.37 -12.50 -2.99
C ALA A 256 8.83 -13.92 -3.19
N VAL A 257 9.74 -14.90 -3.24
CA VAL A 257 9.37 -16.32 -3.47
C VAL A 257 8.56 -16.89 -2.32
N ASP A 258 8.80 -16.37 -1.12
CA ASP A 258 8.18 -16.78 0.14
C ASP A 258 7.02 -15.88 0.59
N ASP A 259 6.49 -14.99 -0.30
CA ASP A 259 5.38 -14.09 0.03
C ASP A 259 4.11 -14.88 0.41
N PRO A 260 3.66 -14.81 1.68
CA PRO A 260 2.49 -15.56 2.13
C PRO A 260 1.16 -14.89 1.79
N ALA A 261 1.19 -13.62 1.35
CA ALA A 261 0.00 -12.81 1.10
C ALA A 261 -0.29 -12.66 -0.39
N ALA A 262 0.73 -12.37 -1.21
CA ALA A 262 0.65 -12.27 -2.66
C ALA A 262 1.55 -13.35 -3.27
N LEU A 263 1.00 -14.54 -3.44
CA LEU A 263 1.76 -15.73 -3.85
C LEU A 263 2.62 -15.48 -5.08
N HIS A 264 3.91 -15.77 -4.97
CA HIS A 264 4.89 -15.61 -6.06
C HIS A 264 4.45 -16.29 -7.36
N GLU A 265 3.84 -17.46 -7.27
CA GLU A 265 3.32 -18.18 -8.44
C GLU A 265 2.25 -17.40 -9.21
N ASN A 266 1.39 -16.66 -8.49
CA ASN A 266 0.41 -15.78 -9.11
C ASN A 266 1.09 -14.57 -9.76
N ALA A 267 2.11 -13.99 -9.11
CA ALA A 267 2.90 -12.90 -9.69
C ALA A 267 3.66 -13.33 -10.95
N ARG A 268 4.19 -14.55 -10.98
CA ARG A 268 4.79 -15.19 -12.15
C ARG A 268 3.77 -15.33 -13.29
N THR A 269 2.59 -15.84 -12.97
CA THR A 269 1.48 -15.95 -13.93
C THR A 269 1.05 -14.59 -14.48
N LEU A 270 1.02 -13.55 -13.65
CA LEU A 270 0.76 -12.17 -14.07
C LEU A 270 1.80 -11.70 -15.08
N ALA A 271 3.10 -11.88 -14.78
CA ALA A 271 4.19 -11.49 -15.66
C ALA A 271 4.14 -12.25 -17.01
N GLU A 272 3.87 -13.55 -16.99
CA GLU A 272 3.75 -14.37 -18.22
C GLU A 272 2.58 -13.94 -19.13
N ARG A 273 1.50 -13.39 -18.52
CA ARG A 273 0.32 -12.95 -19.27
C ARG A 273 0.43 -11.53 -19.82
N ILE A 274 1.34 -10.70 -19.30
CA ILE A 274 1.61 -9.34 -19.80
C ILE A 274 2.74 -9.43 -20.84
N PRO A 275 2.51 -9.07 -22.12
CA PRO A 275 3.53 -9.17 -23.15
C PRO A 275 4.78 -8.32 -22.82
N GLY A 276 5.95 -8.95 -22.83
CA GLY A 276 7.21 -8.27 -22.56
C GLY A 276 7.46 -7.86 -21.11
N ALA A 277 6.63 -8.30 -20.17
CA ALA A 277 6.89 -8.05 -18.76
C ALA A 277 8.17 -8.75 -18.29
N ARG A 278 8.99 -8.01 -17.53
CA ARG A 278 10.17 -8.54 -16.83
C ARG A 278 9.76 -8.97 -15.44
N MET A 279 10.14 -10.18 -15.04
CA MET A 279 9.95 -10.70 -13.68
C MET A 279 11.27 -10.68 -12.91
N VAL A 280 11.25 -10.19 -11.67
CA VAL A 280 12.33 -10.29 -10.69
C VAL A 280 11.80 -11.06 -9.47
N ALA A 281 12.45 -12.15 -9.15
CA ALA A 281 12.16 -12.99 -7.99
C ALA A 281 13.14 -12.64 -6.87
N ILE A 282 12.64 -12.14 -5.75
CA ILE A 282 13.40 -11.93 -4.53
C ILE A 282 13.36 -13.23 -3.71
N PRO A 283 14.50 -13.75 -3.24
CA PRO A 283 14.55 -15.10 -2.67
C PRO A 283 13.68 -15.30 -1.42
N ASP A 284 13.59 -14.29 -0.58
CA ASP A 284 12.83 -14.30 0.67
C ASP A 284 12.41 -12.88 1.10
N GLY A 285 11.95 -12.70 2.35
CA GLY A 285 11.57 -11.40 2.90
C GLY A 285 10.06 -11.16 2.92
N GLY A 286 9.27 -12.08 2.41
CA GLY A 286 7.81 -12.02 2.42
C GLY A 286 7.25 -10.87 1.60
N HIS A 287 6.02 -10.47 1.92
CA HIS A 287 5.30 -9.41 1.22
C HIS A 287 5.99 -8.04 1.29
N LEU A 288 6.76 -7.80 2.35
CA LEU A 288 7.48 -6.55 2.59
C LEU A 288 8.90 -6.54 2.00
N MET A 289 9.35 -7.67 1.42
CA MET A 289 10.73 -7.85 0.90
C MET A 289 11.81 -7.45 1.91
N LEU A 290 11.61 -7.87 3.17
CA LEU A 290 12.49 -7.53 4.29
C LEU A 290 13.93 -7.96 4.00
N GLY A 291 14.88 -7.05 4.22
CA GLY A 291 16.31 -7.30 3.97
C GLY A 291 16.77 -7.08 2.54
N HIS A 292 15.86 -6.84 1.56
CA HIS A 292 16.19 -6.72 0.14
C HIS A 292 15.95 -5.32 -0.44
N THR A 293 15.83 -4.28 0.40
CA THR A 293 15.50 -2.92 -0.04
C THR A 293 16.43 -2.40 -1.13
N GLU A 294 17.75 -2.56 -0.97
CA GLU A 294 18.73 -2.04 -1.95
C GLU A 294 18.69 -2.81 -3.27
N GLU A 295 18.50 -4.13 -3.22
CA GLU A 295 18.35 -4.97 -4.41
C GLU A 295 17.10 -4.57 -5.21
N VAL A 296 15.97 -4.45 -4.53
CA VAL A 296 14.69 -4.03 -5.15
C VAL A 296 14.81 -2.62 -5.73
N LYS A 297 15.42 -1.69 -5.00
CA LYS A 297 15.66 -0.31 -5.46
C LYS A 297 16.52 -0.28 -6.72
N LEU A 298 17.58 -1.08 -6.77
CA LEU A 298 18.45 -1.18 -7.95
C LEU A 298 17.68 -1.68 -9.17
N GLU A 299 16.90 -2.74 -9.03
CA GLU A 299 16.10 -3.33 -10.10
C GLU A 299 15.07 -2.33 -10.66
N ILE A 300 14.39 -1.60 -9.77
CA ILE A 300 13.42 -0.57 -10.15
C ILE A 300 14.12 0.59 -10.87
N THR A 301 15.24 1.07 -10.32
CA THR A 301 15.98 2.21 -10.88
C THR A 301 16.47 1.88 -12.29
N GLN A 302 17.10 0.72 -12.49
CA GLN A 302 17.55 0.28 -13.81
C GLN A 302 16.41 0.15 -14.81
N PHE A 303 15.29 -0.44 -14.38
CA PHE A 303 14.12 -0.58 -15.24
C PHE A 303 13.55 0.77 -15.67
N LEU A 304 13.37 1.70 -14.75
CA LEU A 304 12.86 3.04 -15.04
C LEU A 304 13.82 3.83 -15.93
N GLN A 305 15.12 3.82 -15.65
CA GLN A 305 16.13 4.49 -16.47
C GLN A 305 16.11 4.00 -17.92
N ASN A 306 15.99 2.70 -18.14
CA ASN A 306 15.98 2.11 -19.47
C ASN A 306 14.69 2.45 -20.26
N ASN A 307 13.55 2.61 -19.57
CA ASN A 307 12.26 2.83 -20.24
C ASN A 307 11.83 4.29 -20.32
N LEU A 308 12.35 5.16 -19.45
CA LEU A 308 12.00 6.59 -19.42
C LEU A 308 12.98 7.50 -20.17
N ASN A 309 14.03 6.94 -20.80
CA ASN A 309 15.09 7.69 -21.51
C ASN A 309 15.76 8.81 -20.65
N LEU A 310 15.82 8.63 -19.33
CA LEU A 310 16.35 9.63 -18.40
C LEU A 310 17.83 9.94 -18.65
N LEU A 311 18.59 8.99 -19.24
CA LEU A 311 20.01 9.16 -19.54
C LEU A 311 20.27 9.99 -20.82
N LYS A 312 19.27 10.22 -21.68
CA LYS A 312 19.44 11.00 -22.93
C LYS A 312 19.39 12.52 -22.72
N ASN A 313 18.90 13.00 -21.59
CA ASN A 313 18.69 14.42 -21.31
C ASN A 313 19.78 15.02 -20.40
N SER A 314 20.83 14.28 -20.08
CA SER A 314 21.93 14.69 -19.19
C SER A 314 23.27 14.94 -19.95
N GLN A 315 23.19 15.10 -21.29
CA GLN A 315 24.33 15.51 -22.11
C GLN A 315 24.14 16.89 -22.74
#